data_253013851d922d4d9beb00c04ae68f52
#
_entry.id   253013851d922d4d9beb00c04ae68f52
#
_cell.length_a   1.000
_cell.length_b   1.000
_cell.length_c   1.000
_cell.angle_alpha   90.00
_cell.angle_beta   90.00
_cell.angle_gamma   90.00
#
_symmetry.space_group_name_H-M   'P 1'
#
loop_
_entity.id
_entity.type
_entity.pdbx_description
1 polymer ?
#
loop_
_entity_poly.entity_id
_entity_poly.type
_entity_poly.pdbx_seq_one_letter_code
_entity_poly.pdbx_strand_id
1 'polypeptide(L)'
;MANSSSEVMGASQPSIQISFPLPKAPETNIHLHLTINTVSILLFLTTALNGDTSTAPPLGSFVYALPNRTNASQPLSTPLCVYESSVEFTTRLAKLLARKTGKPVYVGNSISFASAGMGGTVEEEMEGFKKVVEIVMEQVRKTEGEVIANGTNST
;
A
#
# COMPACT_ATOMS: atom_id res chain seq x y z
N MET A 1 11.99 11.43 44.45
CA MET A 1 12.59 11.70 43.14
C MET A 1 11.62 11.19 42.07
N ALA A 2 10.90 12.09 41.46
CA ALA A 2 9.93 11.73 40.41
C ALA A 2 10.70 11.65 39.07
N ASN A 3 10.87 10.43 38.56
CA ASN A 3 11.24 10.22 37.16
C ASN A 3 9.99 10.48 36.31
N SER A 4 9.83 11.69 35.83
CA SER A 4 8.90 11.96 34.75
C SER A 4 9.55 11.51 33.44
N SER A 5 9.44 10.23 33.14
CA SER A 5 9.57 9.77 31.77
C SER A 5 8.39 10.34 31.02
N SER A 6 8.54 11.47 30.39
CA SER A 6 7.60 11.91 29.38
C SER A 6 7.79 10.94 28.20
N GLU A 7 7.03 9.86 28.23
CA GLU A 7 6.80 9.08 27.02
C GLU A 7 6.17 10.04 26.02
N VAL A 8 6.98 10.51 25.09
CA VAL A 8 6.47 11.08 23.88
C VAL A 8 5.80 9.90 23.15
N MET A 9 4.53 9.70 23.43
CA MET A 9 3.68 8.88 22.60
C MET A 9 3.62 9.58 21.25
N GLY A 10 4.54 9.21 20.35
CA GLY A 10 4.39 9.52 18.95
C GLY A 10 3.04 9.00 18.54
N ALA A 11 2.11 9.89 18.18
CA ALA A 11 0.81 9.51 17.69
C ALA A 11 1.03 8.56 16.50
N SER A 12 0.87 7.25 16.74
CA SER A 12 0.91 6.27 15.67
C SER A 12 -0.26 6.59 14.75
N GLN A 13 0.06 6.95 13.51
CA GLN A 13 -0.97 7.17 12.50
C GLN A 13 -1.81 5.89 12.40
N PRO A 14 -3.14 6.00 12.42
CA PRO A 14 -3.98 4.83 12.33
C PRO A 14 -3.73 4.10 11.02
N SER A 15 -3.54 2.79 11.09
CA SER A 15 -3.46 1.96 9.89
C SER A 15 -4.86 1.70 9.36
N ILE A 16 -5.00 1.80 8.05
CA ILE A 16 -6.23 1.56 7.31
C ILE A 16 -6.18 0.14 6.77
N GLN A 17 -7.18 -0.66 7.11
CA GLN A 17 -7.31 -2.02 6.60
C GLN A 17 -8.54 -2.10 5.72
N ILE A 18 -8.35 -2.51 4.48
CA ILE A 18 -9.41 -2.67 3.48
C ILE A 18 -9.29 -4.05 2.86
N SER A 19 -10.41 -4.70 2.66
CA SER A 19 -10.50 -5.97 1.97
C SER A 19 -11.53 -5.86 0.85
N PHE A 20 -11.18 -6.37 -0.32
CA PHE A 20 -12.09 -6.41 -1.47
C PHE A 20 -11.82 -7.65 -2.33
N PRO A 21 -12.85 -8.19 -3.00
CA PRO A 21 -12.68 -9.38 -3.80
C PRO A 21 -11.82 -9.11 -5.04
N LEU A 22 -11.06 -10.14 -5.44
CA LEU A 22 -10.39 -10.14 -6.73
C LEU A 22 -11.43 -10.01 -7.86
N PRO A 23 -11.16 -9.19 -8.88
CA PRO A 23 -11.95 -9.22 -10.10
C PRO A 23 -11.98 -10.65 -10.67
N LYS A 24 -13.13 -11.19 -11.00
CA LYS A 24 -13.34 -12.54 -11.54
C LYS A 24 -13.02 -13.73 -10.61
N ALA A 25 -12.64 -13.46 -9.36
CA ALA A 25 -12.47 -14.50 -8.33
C ALA A 25 -13.03 -14.02 -6.98
N PRO A 26 -14.35 -13.93 -6.84
CA PRO A 26 -14.98 -13.33 -5.66
C PRO A 26 -14.74 -14.09 -4.35
N GLU A 27 -14.26 -15.32 -4.43
CA GLU A 27 -13.88 -16.13 -3.25
C GLU A 27 -12.51 -15.79 -2.70
N THR A 28 -11.69 -15.05 -3.46
CA THR A 28 -10.37 -14.59 -3.05
C THR A 28 -10.40 -13.10 -2.82
N ASN A 29 -10.01 -12.67 -1.64
CA ASN A 29 -9.92 -11.24 -1.31
C ASN A 29 -8.48 -10.74 -1.37
N ILE A 30 -8.34 -9.53 -1.87
CA ILE A 30 -7.13 -8.71 -1.63
C ILE A 30 -7.32 -8.02 -0.28
N HIS A 31 -6.34 -8.19 0.59
CA HIS A 31 -6.24 -7.47 1.85
C HIS A 31 -5.17 -6.40 1.71
N LEU A 32 -5.55 -5.18 2.01
CA LEU A 32 -4.74 -3.99 1.92
C LEU A 32 -4.57 -3.39 3.32
N HIS A 33 -3.33 -3.18 3.70
CA HIS A 33 -2.96 -2.52 4.96
C HIS A 33 -2.14 -1.28 4.62
N LEU A 34 -2.70 -0.11 4.87
CA LEU A 34 -2.16 1.19 4.47
C LEU A 34 -1.88 2.06 5.68
N THR A 35 -0.68 2.59 5.78
CA THR A 35 -0.31 3.61 6.75
C THR A 35 0.18 4.85 6.01
N ILE A 36 -0.49 5.97 6.23
CA ILE A 36 -0.17 7.25 5.60
C ILE A 36 0.46 8.14 6.66
N ASN A 37 1.76 8.35 6.56
CA ASN A 37 2.49 9.27 7.41
C ASN A 37 2.64 10.63 6.72
N THR A 38 3.04 11.64 7.47
CA THR A 38 3.29 12.98 6.92
C THR A 38 4.31 12.96 5.78
N VAL A 39 5.34 12.13 5.88
CA VAL A 39 6.50 12.13 4.96
C VAL A 39 6.63 10.85 4.14
N SER A 40 5.81 9.83 4.37
CA SER A 40 5.92 8.54 3.68
C SER A 40 4.61 7.77 3.69
N ILE A 41 4.50 6.79 2.81
CA ILE A 41 3.38 5.85 2.74
C ILE A 41 3.93 4.43 2.86
N LEU A 42 3.28 3.61 3.67
CA LEU A 42 3.57 2.20 3.82
C LEU A 42 2.34 1.38 3.44
N LEU A 43 2.49 0.48 2.49
CA LEU A 43 1.42 -0.34 1.94
C LEU A 43 1.82 -1.80 1.97
N PHE A 44 0.98 -2.65 2.55
CA PHE A 44 1.08 -4.10 2.45
C PHE A 44 -0.13 -4.66 1.74
N LEU A 45 0.09 -5.60 0.84
CA LEU A 45 -0.91 -6.27 0.04
C LEU A 45 -0.73 -7.77 0.10
N THR A 46 -1.82 -8.50 0.26
CA THR A 46 -1.84 -9.96 0.18
C THR A 46 -3.18 -10.45 -0.35
N THR A 47 -3.21 -11.68 -0.81
CA THR A 47 -4.46 -12.39 -1.12
C THR A 47 -4.69 -13.51 -0.12
N ALA A 48 -5.95 -13.69 0.27
CA ALA A 48 -6.38 -14.84 1.06
C ALA A 48 -7.75 -15.33 0.56
N LEU A 49 -7.94 -16.65 0.66
CA LEU A 49 -9.25 -17.25 0.43
C LEU A 49 -10.19 -16.89 1.58
N ASN A 50 -11.47 -16.73 1.28
CA ASN A 50 -12.49 -16.47 2.28
C ASN A 50 -12.52 -17.62 3.31
N GLY A 51 -12.30 -17.26 4.57
CA GLY A 51 -12.30 -18.22 5.69
C GLY A 51 -10.96 -18.81 6.07
N ASP A 52 -9.87 -18.51 5.37
CA ASP A 52 -8.52 -18.94 5.75
C ASP A 52 -7.90 -17.93 6.72
N THR A 53 -7.95 -18.25 7.99
CA THR A 53 -7.32 -17.45 9.07
C THR A 53 -6.07 -18.11 9.65
N SER A 54 -5.60 -19.19 9.01
CA SER A 54 -4.69 -20.13 9.67
C SER A 54 -3.21 -19.80 9.55
N THR A 55 -2.80 -18.91 8.65
CA THR A 55 -1.36 -18.60 8.47
C THR A 55 -1.15 -17.08 8.25
N ALA A 56 -0.09 -16.56 8.87
CA ALA A 56 0.36 -15.20 8.58
C ALA A 56 0.76 -15.10 7.09
N PRO A 57 0.25 -14.10 6.36
CA PRO A 57 0.59 -13.95 4.96
C PRO A 57 2.08 -13.66 4.77
N PRO A 58 2.72 -14.20 3.74
CA PRO A 58 4.11 -13.88 3.44
C PRO A 58 4.26 -12.41 3.05
N LEU A 59 5.44 -11.84 3.28
CA LEU A 59 5.74 -10.46 2.86
C LEU A 59 5.75 -10.32 1.33
N GLY A 60 6.20 -11.34 0.62
CA GLY A 60 6.43 -11.30 -0.81
C GLY A 60 7.59 -10.36 -1.17
N SER A 61 7.44 -9.57 -2.23
CA SER A 61 8.41 -8.54 -2.56
C SER A 61 8.19 -7.28 -1.73
N PHE A 62 9.29 -6.61 -1.39
CA PHE A 62 9.25 -5.35 -0.68
C PHE A 62 10.09 -4.33 -1.45
N VAL A 63 9.46 -3.24 -1.87
CA VAL A 63 10.07 -2.22 -2.74
C VAL A 63 9.89 -0.84 -2.13
N TYR A 64 10.97 -0.08 -2.14
CA TYR A 64 10.99 1.33 -1.77
C TYR A 64 11.04 2.18 -3.04
N ALA A 65 10.18 3.19 -3.14
CA ALA A 65 10.16 4.13 -4.25
C ALA A 65 10.19 5.58 -3.76
N LEU A 66 10.89 6.41 -4.51
CA LEU A 66 11.06 7.85 -4.26
C LEU A 66 10.54 8.66 -5.43
N PRO A 67 9.83 9.78 -5.19
CA PRO A 67 9.60 10.75 -6.24
C PRO A 67 10.93 11.33 -6.71
N ASN A 68 11.08 11.49 -8.01
CA ASN A 68 12.29 12.08 -8.59
C ASN A 68 12.08 13.60 -8.76
N ARG A 69 12.86 14.40 -8.03
CA ARG A 69 12.74 15.86 -8.05
C ARG A 69 13.22 16.49 -9.34
N THR A 70 14.13 15.83 -10.07
CA THR A 70 14.67 16.34 -11.33
C THR A 70 13.83 15.92 -12.54
N ASN A 71 13.12 14.80 -12.43
CA ASN A 71 12.23 14.31 -13.47
C ASN A 71 11.02 13.60 -12.82
N ALA A 72 9.94 14.36 -12.60
CA ALA A 72 8.73 13.89 -11.94
C ALA A 72 8.06 12.68 -12.62
N SER A 73 8.30 12.47 -13.93
CA SER A 73 7.76 11.34 -14.67
C SER A 73 8.51 10.02 -14.42
N GLN A 74 9.70 10.09 -13.83
CA GLN A 74 10.58 8.94 -13.61
C GLN A 74 10.94 8.77 -12.13
N PRO A 75 10.05 8.26 -11.30
CA PRO A 75 10.35 7.95 -9.91
C PRO A 75 11.46 6.90 -9.81
N LEU A 76 12.20 6.95 -8.73
CA LEU A 76 13.27 6.00 -8.42
C LEU A 76 12.73 4.86 -7.57
N SER A 77 13.24 3.66 -7.74
CA SER A 77 12.86 2.52 -6.90
C SER A 77 14.05 1.61 -6.58
N THR A 78 13.98 1.00 -5.42
CA THR A 78 14.95 0.01 -4.95
C THR A 78 14.21 -1.17 -4.33
N PRO A 79 14.35 -2.39 -4.87
CA PRO A 79 13.86 -3.59 -4.20
C PRO A 79 14.65 -3.85 -2.93
N LEU A 80 13.96 -4.03 -1.81
CA LEU A 80 14.55 -4.39 -0.51
C LEU A 80 14.47 -5.89 -0.26
N CYS A 81 13.42 -6.53 -0.77
CA CYS A 81 13.22 -7.97 -0.80
C CYS A 81 12.62 -8.34 -2.15
N VAL A 82 13.16 -9.37 -2.78
CA VAL A 82 12.74 -9.79 -4.11
C VAL A 82 12.13 -11.18 -4.07
N TYR A 83 10.89 -11.26 -4.53
CA TYR A 83 10.23 -12.51 -4.84
C TYR A 83 9.82 -12.46 -6.32
N GLU A 84 10.36 -13.35 -7.15
CA GLU A 84 10.32 -13.27 -8.60
C GLU A 84 8.90 -13.06 -9.18
N SER A 85 7.91 -13.75 -8.62
CA SER A 85 6.53 -13.67 -9.11
C SER A 85 5.81 -12.36 -8.78
N SER A 86 6.31 -11.55 -7.84
CA SER A 86 5.63 -10.34 -7.37
C SER A 86 6.44 -9.05 -7.53
N VAL A 87 7.74 -9.14 -7.82
CA VAL A 87 8.62 -7.96 -7.80
C VAL A 87 8.28 -6.94 -8.87
N GLU A 88 7.86 -7.36 -10.05
CA GLU A 88 7.50 -6.44 -11.13
C GLU A 88 6.26 -5.63 -10.79
N PHE A 89 5.19 -6.30 -10.38
CA PHE A 89 3.96 -5.66 -9.91
C PHE A 89 4.23 -4.68 -8.78
N THR A 90 5.00 -5.11 -7.78
CA THR A 90 5.33 -4.31 -6.60
C THR A 90 6.13 -3.06 -6.97
N THR A 91 7.11 -3.20 -7.86
CA THR A 91 7.93 -2.08 -8.33
C THR A 91 7.11 -1.07 -9.11
N ARG A 92 6.27 -1.51 -10.02
CA ARG A 92 5.37 -0.64 -10.80
C ARG A 92 4.40 0.11 -9.89
N LEU A 93 3.82 -0.58 -8.91
CA LEU A 93 2.89 0.01 -7.95
C LEU A 93 3.60 1.06 -7.07
N ALA A 94 4.73 0.73 -6.49
CA ALA A 94 5.49 1.65 -5.65
C ALA A 94 5.91 2.92 -6.41
N LYS A 95 6.42 2.79 -7.62
CA LYS A 95 6.79 3.92 -8.49
C LYS A 95 5.59 4.78 -8.85
N LEU A 96 4.47 4.19 -9.22
CA LEU A 96 3.25 4.93 -9.56
C LEU A 96 2.72 5.72 -8.36
N LEU A 97 2.66 5.10 -7.18
CA LEU A 97 2.21 5.76 -5.96
C LEU A 97 3.16 6.90 -5.55
N ALA A 98 4.49 6.69 -5.62
CA ALA A 98 5.46 7.74 -5.33
C ALA A 98 5.28 8.95 -6.27
N ARG A 99 5.08 8.70 -7.56
CA ARG A 99 4.80 9.76 -8.55
C ARG A 99 3.51 10.51 -8.26
N LYS A 100 2.41 9.79 -7.96
CA LYS A 100 1.09 10.39 -7.74
C LYS A 100 0.98 11.16 -6.43
N THR A 101 1.64 10.69 -5.38
CA THR A 101 1.55 11.28 -4.04
C THR A 101 2.66 12.29 -3.75
N GLY A 102 3.75 12.25 -4.50
CA GLY A 102 4.94 13.05 -4.23
C GLY A 102 5.67 12.68 -2.94
N LYS A 103 5.38 11.50 -2.39
CA LYS A 103 5.98 10.99 -1.14
C LYS A 103 6.78 9.71 -1.39
N PRO A 104 7.80 9.44 -0.57
CA PRO A 104 8.40 8.10 -0.49
C PRO A 104 7.34 7.06 -0.16
N VAL A 105 7.39 5.93 -0.86
CA VAL A 105 6.42 4.83 -0.72
C VAL A 105 7.16 3.52 -0.50
N TYR A 106 6.71 2.75 0.48
CA TYR A 106 7.14 1.37 0.73
C TYR A 106 5.98 0.43 0.41
N VAL A 107 6.19 -0.53 -0.46
CA VAL A 107 5.17 -1.53 -0.82
C VAL A 107 5.68 -2.93 -0.57
N GLY A 108 5.01 -3.65 0.33
CA GLY A 108 5.13 -5.10 0.50
C GLY A 108 3.97 -5.78 -0.22
N ASN A 109 4.25 -6.75 -1.07
CA ASN A 109 3.22 -7.38 -1.89
C ASN A 109 3.43 -8.88 -2.06
N SER A 110 2.44 -9.65 -1.64
CA SER A 110 2.34 -11.09 -1.84
C SER A 110 1.03 -11.50 -2.53
N ILE A 111 0.44 -10.59 -3.30
CA ILE A 111 -0.76 -10.93 -4.09
C ILE A 111 -0.44 -12.07 -5.06
N SER A 112 -1.30 -13.07 -5.08
CA SER A 112 -1.26 -14.14 -6.05
C SER A 112 -2.54 -14.14 -6.87
N PHE A 113 -2.39 -13.99 -8.18
CA PHE A 113 -3.50 -14.10 -9.13
C PHE A 113 -3.68 -15.54 -9.65
N ALA A 114 -2.85 -16.48 -9.23
CA ALA A 114 -2.89 -17.87 -9.69
C ALA A 114 -4.22 -18.59 -9.41
N SER A 115 -4.92 -18.15 -8.36
CA SER A 115 -6.26 -18.65 -7.99
C SER A 115 -7.41 -17.84 -8.60
N ALA A 116 -7.11 -16.78 -9.37
CA ALA A 116 -8.13 -16.05 -10.11
C ALA A 116 -8.74 -16.93 -11.22
N GLY A 117 -10.01 -16.73 -11.52
CA GLY A 117 -10.84 -17.64 -12.31
C GLY A 117 -10.29 -18.16 -13.65
N MET A 118 -9.31 -17.46 -14.25
CA MET A 118 -8.61 -17.85 -15.48
C MET A 118 -7.12 -18.13 -15.25
N GLY A 119 -6.69 -18.32 -14.00
CA GLY A 119 -5.31 -18.66 -13.67
C GLY A 119 -4.34 -17.47 -13.68
N GLY A 120 -4.81 -16.25 -13.46
CA GLY A 120 -3.97 -15.07 -13.38
C GLY A 120 -3.58 -14.48 -14.72
N THR A 121 -4.57 -14.12 -15.53
CA THR A 121 -4.33 -13.43 -16.80
C THR A 121 -3.78 -12.02 -16.56
N VAL A 122 -3.07 -11.48 -17.55
CA VAL A 122 -2.58 -10.10 -17.55
C VAL A 122 -3.71 -9.09 -17.30
N GLU A 123 -4.90 -9.38 -17.83
CA GLU A 123 -6.09 -8.52 -17.65
C GLU A 123 -6.55 -8.49 -16.19
N GLU A 124 -6.59 -9.64 -15.51
CA GLU A 124 -6.96 -9.75 -14.10
C GLU A 124 -5.95 -9.04 -13.21
N GLU A 125 -4.66 -9.18 -13.52
CA GLU A 125 -3.59 -8.48 -12.82
C GLU A 125 -3.71 -6.96 -13.00
N MET A 126 -4.00 -6.49 -14.20
CA MET A 126 -4.19 -5.06 -14.47
C MET A 126 -5.43 -4.49 -13.78
N GLU A 127 -6.53 -5.24 -13.73
CA GLU A 127 -7.73 -4.82 -13.01
C GLU A 127 -7.46 -4.73 -11.50
N GLY A 128 -6.80 -5.73 -10.92
CA GLY A 128 -6.37 -5.70 -9.53
C GLY A 128 -5.45 -4.53 -9.22
N PHE A 129 -4.49 -4.27 -10.09
CA PHE A 129 -3.57 -3.13 -9.99
C PHE A 129 -4.31 -1.80 -9.97
N LYS A 130 -5.21 -1.57 -10.92
CA LYS A 130 -6.02 -0.35 -11.00
C LYS A 130 -6.87 -0.16 -9.75
N LYS A 131 -7.48 -1.23 -9.25
CA LYS A 131 -8.32 -1.17 -8.05
C LYS A 131 -7.53 -0.81 -6.80
N VAL A 132 -6.35 -1.40 -6.63
CA VAL A 132 -5.44 -1.03 -5.54
C VAL A 132 -5.05 0.45 -5.61
N VAL A 133 -4.64 0.93 -6.77
CA VAL A 133 -4.26 2.35 -6.96
C VAL A 133 -5.43 3.28 -6.63
N GLU A 134 -6.62 2.97 -7.12
CA GLU A 134 -7.84 3.75 -6.86
C GLU A 134 -8.12 3.88 -5.35
N ILE A 135 -8.11 2.74 -4.64
CA ILE A 135 -8.36 2.69 -3.20
C ILE A 135 -7.30 3.47 -2.42
N VAL A 136 -6.02 3.25 -2.72
CA VAL A 136 -4.92 3.96 -2.03
C VAL A 136 -5.02 5.47 -2.26
N MET A 137 -5.25 5.91 -3.50
CA MET A 137 -5.36 7.34 -3.81
C MET A 137 -6.60 7.98 -3.18
N GLU A 138 -7.70 7.25 -3.03
CA GLU A 138 -8.87 7.73 -2.31
C GLU A 138 -8.55 7.96 -0.82
N GLN A 139 -7.87 7.01 -0.18
CA GLN A 139 -7.47 7.14 1.23
C GLN A 139 -6.47 8.28 1.45
N VAL A 140 -5.52 8.45 0.55
CA VAL A 140 -4.56 9.57 0.60
C VAL A 140 -5.29 10.92 0.55
N ARG A 141 -6.23 11.06 -0.37
CA ARG A 141 -7.04 12.30 -0.48
C ARG A 141 -7.88 12.58 0.76
N LYS A 142 -8.49 11.55 1.35
CA LYS A 142 -9.25 11.69 2.60
C LYS A 142 -8.36 12.17 3.74
N THR A 143 -7.21 11.55 3.92
CA THR A 143 -6.25 11.92 4.97
C THR A 143 -5.72 13.34 4.80
N GLU A 144 -5.40 13.76 3.59
CA GLU A 144 -4.95 15.12 3.29
C GLU A 144 -6.07 16.15 3.51
N GLY A 145 -7.31 15.83 3.16
CA GLY A 145 -8.47 16.67 3.40
C GLY A 145 -8.76 16.88 4.89
N GLU A 146 -8.59 15.86 5.72
CA GLU A 146 -8.76 15.95 7.17
C GLU A 146 -7.68 16.81 7.83
N VAL A 147 -6.43 16.72 7.36
CA VAL A 147 -5.33 17.56 7.85
C VAL A 147 -5.59 19.04 7.56
N ILE A 148 -6.09 19.36 6.38
CA ILE A 148 -6.44 20.76 6.02
C ILE A 148 -7.61 21.25 6.86
N ALA A 149 -8.66 20.47 7.06
CA ALA A 149 -9.82 20.83 7.86
C ALA A 149 -9.47 21.09 9.34
N ASN A 150 -8.55 20.29 9.91
CA ASN A 150 -8.10 20.45 11.29
C ASN A 150 -7.08 21.62 11.44
N GLY A 151 -6.35 21.96 10.38
CA GLY A 151 -5.39 23.06 10.38
C GLY A 151 -6.04 24.44 10.33
N THR A 152 -7.27 24.57 9.85
CA THR A 152 -8.00 25.86 9.77
C THR A 152 -8.76 26.22 11.04
N ASN A 153 -8.87 25.33 12.01
CA ASN A 153 -9.54 25.61 13.30
C ASN A 153 -8.59 26.06 14.42
N SER A 154 -7.33 26.35 14.11
CA SER A 154 -6.32 26.80 15.09
C SER A 154 -5.94 28.24 14.81
N THR A 155 -6.88 29.14 15.08
CA THR A 155 -6.59 30.56 15.30
C THR A 155 -7.25 31.01 16.56
#